data_838839352d8f7214cafa543d456d3d64
#
_entry.id   838839352d8f7214cafa543d456d3d64
#
_cell.length_a   1.000
_cell.length_b   1.000
_cell.length_c   1.000
_cell.angle_alpha   90.00
_cell.angle_beta   90.00
_cell.angle_gamma   90.00
#
_symmetry.space_group_name_H-M   'P 1'
#
loop_
_entity.id
_entity.type
_entity.pdbx_description
1 polymer ?
#
loop_
_entity_poly.entity_id
_entity_poly.type
_entity_poly.pdbx_seq_one_letter_code
_entity_poly.pdbx_strand_id
1 'polypeptide(L)' 'MARLRPEEREAIIARVEMDYSYAELAEILHKPTADAARKTAQRALLRLAEEMKV' A
#
# COMPACT_ATOMS: atom_id res chain seq x y z
N MET A 1 -18.01 6.24 2.67
CA MET A 1 -16.68 6.79 2.84
C MET A 1 -15.63 5.69 2.73
N ALA A 2 -14.70 5.86 1.84
CA ALA A 2 -13.62 4.89 1.69
C ALA A 2 -12.62 5.10 2.82
N ARG A 3 -12.40 4.05 3.61
CA ARG A 3 -11.38 4.09 4.65
C ARG A 3 -10.27 3.15 4.28
N LEU A 4 -9.05 3.56 4.56
CA LEU A 4 -7.91 2.70 4.34
C LEU A 4 -7.95 1.53 5.32
N ARG A 5 -7.75 0.34 4.79
CA ARG A 5 -7.60 -0.84 5.63
C ARG A 5 -6.21 -0.81 6.27
N PRO A 6 -6.03 -1.50 7.41
CA PRO A 6 -4.71 -1.53 8.05
C PRO A 6 -3.60 -1.96 7.09
N GLU A 7 -3.86 -2.94 6.24
CA GLU A 7 -2.92 -3.40 5.24
C GLU A 7 -2.54 -2.30 4.26
N GLU A 8 -3.53 -1.53 3.82
CA GLU A 8 -3.29 -0.45 2.87
C GLU A 8 -2.49 0.68 3.50
N ARG A 9 -2.79 1.00 4.75
CA ARG A 9 -2.04 2.01 5.47
C ARG A 9 -0.58 1.60 5.63
N GLU A 10 -0.35 0.34 5.98
CA GLU A 10 0.98 -0.19 6.13
C GLU A 10 1.75 -0.15 4.81
N ALA A 11 1.07 -0.46 3.71
CA ALA A 11 1.68 -0.41 2.39
C ALA A 11 2.13 1.01 2.05
N ILE A 12 1.30 2.00 2.33
CA ILE A 12 1.63 3.39 2.04
C ILE A 12 2.82 3.84 2.88
N ILE A 13 2.80 3.55 4.16
CA ILE A 13 3.90 3.94 5.05
C ILE A 13 5.20 3.29 4.60
N ALA A 14 5.16 2.01 4.28
CA ALA A 14 6.35 1.29 3.87
C ALA A 14 6.92 1.85 2.56
N ARG A 15 6.06 2.22 1.61
CA ARG A 15 6.54 2.74 0.33
C ARG A 15 6.95 4.21 0.40
N VAL A 16 6.20 5.02 1.11
CA VAL A 16 6.42 6.47 1.11
C VAL A 16 7.44 6.89 2.16
N GLU A 17 7.29 6.41 3.37
CA GLU A 17 8.17 6.84 4.46
C GLU A 17 9.42 5.98 4.59
N MET A 18 9.28 4.68 4.43
CA MET A 18 10.38 3.74 4.63
C MET A 18 11.14 3.43 3.34
N ASP A 19 10.55 3.76 2.20
CA ASP A 19 11.17 3.54 0.89
C ASP A 19 11.54 2.08 0.63
N TYR A 20 10.72 1.17 1.12
CA TYR A 20 10.94 -0.26 0.89
C TYR A 20 10.63 -0.63 -0.56
N SER A 21 11.36 -1.61 -1.08
CA SER A 21 11.08 -2.17 -2.39
C SER A 21 9.78 -2.98 -2.34
N TYR A 22 9.22 -3.27 -3.51
CA TYR A 22 8.01 -4.09 -3.54
C TYR A 22 8.28 -5.51 -3.03
N ALA A 23 9.50 -6.02 -3.23
CA ALA A 23 9.85 -7.32 -2.68
C ALA A 23 9.82 -7.31 -1.15
N GLU A 24 10.37 -6.26 -0.55
CA GLU A 24 10.32 -6.09 0.89
C GLU A 24 8.90 -5.86 1.37
N LEU A 25 8.13 -5.09 0.62
CA LEU A 25 6.74 -4.84 0.94
C LEU A 25 5.92 -6.13 0.92
N ALA A 26 6.22 -7.02 -0.03
CA ALA A 26 5.54 -8.30 -0.10
C ALA A 26 5.75 -9.12 1.17
N GLU A 27 6.97 -9.08 1.72
CA GLU A 27 7.25 -9.77 2.98
C GLU A 27 6.47 -9.16 4.14
N ILE A 28 6.44 -7.84 4.20
CA ILE A 28 5.73 -7.13 5.27
C ILE A 28 4.23 -7.43 5.21
N LEU A 29 3.67 -7.45 4.02
CA LEU A 29 2.24 -7.65 3.82
C LEU A 29 1.84 -9.12 3.67
N HIS A 30 2.82 -10.02 3.76
CA HIS A 30 2.59 -11.46 3.58
C HIS A 30 1.97 -11.77 2.22
N LYS A 31 2.47 -11.11 1.19
CA LYS A 31 2.03 -11.35 -0.18
C LYS A 31 2.96 -12.37 -0.85
N PRO A 32 2.44 -13.18 -1.77
CA PRO A 32 3.24 -14.22 -2.42
C PRO A 32 4.26 -13.68 -3.41
N THR A 33 4.05 -12.49 -3.95
CA THR A 33 4.96 -11.92 -4.94
C THR A 33 5.07 -10.41 -4.76
N ALA A 34 6.16 -9.86 -5.31
CA ALA A 34 6.34 -8.41 -5.32
C ALA A 34 5.23 -7.73 -6.13
N ASP A 35 4.75 -8.38 -7.19
CA ASP A 35 3.69 -7.82 -8.02
C ASP A 35 2.39 -7.68 -7.23
N ALA A 36 2.08 -8.65 -6.39
CA ALA A 36 0.90 -8.58 -5.54
C ALA A 36 1.01 -7.41 -4.55
N ALA A 37 2.19 -7.21 -3.99
CA ALA A 37 2.44 -6.09 -3.09
C ALA A 37 2.31 -4.76 -3.83
N ARG A 38 2.82 -4.68 -5.06
CA ARG A 38 2.71 -3.49 -5.88
C ARG A 38 1.24 -3.14 -6.13
N LYS A 39 0.43 -4.12 -6.45
CA LYS A 39 -1.00 -3.90 -6.67
C LYS A 39 -1.68 -3.39 -5.41
N THR A 40 -1.33 -3.96 -4.26
CA THR A 40 -1.87 -3.52 -2.99
C THR A 40 -1.51 -2.05 -2.72
N ALA A 41 -0.24 -1.70 -2.94
CA ALA A 41 0.22 -0.33 -2.73
C ALA A 41 -0.48 0.65 -3.68
N GLN A 42 -0.62 0.28 -4.95
CA GLN A 42 -1.30 1.13 -5.92
C GLN A 42 -2.74 1.37 -5.55
N ARG A 43 -3.43 0.32 -5.11
CA ARG A 43 -4.82 0.44 -4.69
C ARG A 43 -4.94 1.33 -3.46
N ALA A 44 -4.00 1.19 -2.53
CA ALA A 44 -3.99 2.02 -1.33
C ALA A 44 -3.79 3.49 -1.67
N LEU A 45 -2.88 3.77 -2.60
CA LEU A 45 -2.64 5.15 -3.01
C LEU A 45 -3.85 5.76 -3.72
N LEU A 46 -4.55 4.97 -4.51
CA LEU A 46 -5.76 5.44 -5.17
C LEU A 46 -6.85 5.77 -4.15
N ARG A 47 -7.01 4.93 -3.14
CA ARG A 47 -7.99 5.20 -2.08
C ARG A 47 -7.63 6.45 -1.30
N LEU A 48 -6.35 6.62 -1.01
CA LEU A 48 -5.89 7.82 -0.33
C LEU A 48 -6.19 9.07 -1.15
N ALA A 49 -5.92 9.01 -2.45
CA ALA A 49 -6.20 10.13 -3.33
C ALA A 49 -7.69 10.46 -3.37
N GLU A 50 -8.53 9.44 -3.36
CA GLU A 50 -9.97 9.65 -3.34
C GLU A 50 -10.44 10.30 -2.05
N GLU A 51 -9.86 9.93 -0.93
CA GLU A 51 -10.21 10.52 0.35
C GLU A 51 -9.77 11.97 0.43
N MET A 52 -8.73 12.34 -0.29
CA MET A 52 -8.24 13.72 -0.31
C MET A 52 -9.03 14.60 -1.26
N LYS A 53 -9.85 14.03 -2.11
CA LYS A 53 -10.76 14.78 -2.96
C LYS A 53 -11.93 15.26 -2.14
N VAL A 54 -12.16 16.53 -2.17
CA VAL A 54 -13.28 17.12 -1.45
C VAL A 54 -14.20 17.83 -2.41
#